data_21995a407a625992fba0946ebcd58995
#
_entry.id   21995a407a625992fba0946ebcd58995
#
_cell.length_a   1.000
_cell.length_b   1.000
_cell.length_c   1.000
_cell.angle_alpha   90.00
_cell.angle_beta   90.00
_cell.angle_gamma   90.00
#
_symmetry.space_group_name_H-M   'P 1'
#
loop_
_entity.id
_entity.type
_entity.pdbx_description
1 polymer ?
#
loop_
_entity_poly.entity_id
_entity_poly.type
_entity_poly.pdbx_seq_one_letter_code
_entity_poly.pdbx_strand_id
1 'polypeptide(L)'
;MGVPFKKFEQWAIDRFGADNVIVRPPEIRINSIFEPDDDDFHLWCNPDGGKKKRKHGSFHCFKTDKIGSLVKLVMIVDSCDRETAIARLNGITSIRELEKQLEEMFKAEDKPAENEEPQKKEGLSLPPNCLLISDLGTNNWWRQKAETYLESRKLSINGLYICNDGRYKGRIIIPYYDRQGKLIYFNGRALGNSKCKYLGPPKEIGVGKEDVVYMAGPWPAANSLVYICEGEFNAISLRQAELNAAACGGKNMGEKQALLLSDYRAVLCLDRDNAGKSGTLKMSSIITTLETAKKTTEKLLYVIPPKGYNDWNEFLVKNSPELLHHYIIKNQRPLDYSGPRGTVADYLAFIDIW
;
A
#
# COMPACT_ATOMS: atom_id res chain seq x y z
N MET A 1 -0.77 -16.29 -6.05
CA MET A 1 -1.63 -15.14 -5.82
C MET A 1 -3.05 -15.64 -5.79
N GLY A 2 -3.75 -15.39 -4.70
CA GLY A 2 -5.14 -15.76 -4.58
C GLY A 2 -6.02 -14.83 -5.44
N VAL A 3 -7.12 -15.36 -5.94
CA VAL A 3 -8.12 -14.62 -6.69
C VAL A 3 -9.41 -14.65 -5.89
N PRO A 4 -9.88 -13.52 -5.33
CA PRO A 4 -11.08 -13.49 -4.49
C PRO A 4 -12.30 -14.05 -5.22
N PHE A 5 -13.04 -14.95 -4.57
CA PHE A 5 -14.17 -15.65 -5.17
C PHE A 5 -15.21 -14.69 -5.80
N LYS A 6 -15.67 -13.71 -5.04
CA LYS A 6 -16.70 -12.76 -5.49
C LYS A 6 -16.24 -11.88 -6.64
N LYS A 7 -14.97 -11.55 -6.70
CA LYS A 7 -14.40 -10.75 -7.81
C LYS A 7 -14.31 -11.56 -9.10
N PHE A 8 -13.90 -12.81 -9.00
CA PHE A 8 -13.89 -13.70 -10.16
C PHE A 8 -15.31 -14.05 -10.63
N GLU A 9 -16.25 -14.26 -9.70
CA GLU A 9 -17.67 -14.46 -10.00
C GLU A 9 -18.23 -13.29 -10.83
N GLN A 10 -18.01 -12.06 -10.37
CA GLN A 10 -18.48 -10.87 -11.07
C GLN A 10 -17.86 -10.76 -12.48
N TRP A 11 -16.54 -10.90 -12.58
CA TRP A 11 -15.85 -10.87 -13.87
C TRP A 11 -16.39 -11.94 -14.83
N ALA A 12 -16.62 -13.17 -14.34
CA ALA A 12 -17.13 -14.26 -15.16
C ALA A 12 -18.55 -13.96 -15.68
N ILE A 13 -19.43 -13.45 -14.82
CA ILE A 13 -20.81 -13.07 -15.22
C ILE A 13 -20.78 -11.93 -16.23
N ASP A 14 -19.93 -10.92 -16.02
CA ASP A 14 -19.80 -9.76 -16.91
C ASP A 14 -19.28 -10.16 -18.32
N ARG A 15 -18.46 -11.21 -18.41
CA ARG A 15 -17.85 -11.65 -19.66
C ARG A 15 -18.66 -12.71 -20.42
N PHE A 16 -19.27 -13.62 -19.70
CA PHE A 16 -19.94 -14.78 -20.29
C PHE A 16 -21.48 -14.69 -20.23
N GLY A 17 -22.01 -13.79 -19.43
CA GLY A 17 -23.44 -13.73 -19.10
C GLY A 17 -23.81 -14.72 -17.98
N ALA A 18 -24.85 -14.40 -17.22
CA ALA A 18 -25.26 -15.21 -16.07
C ALA A 18 -25.69 -16.64 -16.45
N ASP A 19 -26.27 -16.80 -17.63
CA ASP A 19 -26.73 -18.11 -18.13
C ASP A 19 -25.60 -19.05 -18.51
N ASN A 20 -24.39 -18.52 -18.75
CA ASN A 20 -23.20 -19.26 -19.13
C ASN A 20 -22.21 -19.46 -17.97
N VAL A 21 -22.63 -19.14 -16.72
CA VAL A 21 -21.81 -19.26 -15.53
C VAL A 21 -22.57 -19.99 -14.44
N ILE A 22 -22.04 -21.14 -13.99
CA ILE A 22 -22.58 -21.84 -12.82
C ILE A 22 -21.74 -21.51 -11.60
N VAL A 23 -22.35 -20.86 -10.62
CA VAL A 23 -21.73 -20.51 -9.34
C VAL A 23 -22.08 -21.58 -8.30
N ARG A 24 -21.11 -22.38 -7.91
CA ARG A 24 -21.25 -23.41 -6.86
C ARG A 24 -20.08 -23.29 -5.88
N PRO A 25 -20.17 -22.36 -4.91
CA PRO A 25 -19.03 -22.18 -4.00
C PRO A 25 -18.54 -23.52 -3.43
N PRO A 26 -17.23 -23.75 -3.45
CA PRO A 26 -16.13 -22.83 -3.73
C PRO A 26 -15.63 -22.82 -5.19
N GLU A 27 -16.37 -23.34 -6.15
CA GLU A 27 -15.97 -23.38 -7.57
C GLU A 27 -16.96 -22.60 -8.45
N ILE A 28 -16.46 -22.14 -9.59
CA ILE A 28 -17.23 -21.50 -10.66
C ILE A 28 -16.98 -22.30 -11.93
N ARG A 29 -18.02 -22.60 -12.69
CA ARG A 29 -17.96 -23.32 -13.96
C ARG A 29 -18.46 -22.44 -15.08
N ILE A 30 -17.79 -22.48 -16.21
CA ILE A 30 -18.06 -21.67 -17.39
C ILE A 30 -18.02 -22.58 -18.61
N ASN A 31 -18.75 -22.27 -19.67
CA ASN A 31 -18.57 -22.92 -20.94
C ASN A 31 -17.15 -22.68 -21.45
N SER A 32 -16.52 -23.71 -22.00
CA SER A 32 -15.09 -23.64 -22.31
C SER A 32 -14.79 -22.67 -23.45
N ILE A 33 -13.90 -21.73 -23.22
CA ILE A 33 -13.36 -20.85 -24.29
C ILE A 33 -12.38 -21.59 -25.23
N PHE A 34 -12.00 -22.80 -24.88
CA PHE A 34 -11.05 -23.62 -25.64
C PHE A 34 -11.75 -24.62 -26.55
N GLU A 35 -13.07 -24.71 -26.47
CA GLU A 35 -13.94 -25.55 -27.26
C GLU A 35 -15.20 -24.78 -27.61
N PRO A 36 -15.37 -24.33 -28.87
CA PRO A 36 -16.47 -23.45 -29.28
C PRO A 36 -17.88 -24.05 -29.06
N ASP A 37 -17.98 -25.37 -29.07
CA ASP A 37 -19.26 -26.10 -28.95
C ASP A 37 -19.49 -26.63 -27.52
N ASP A 38 -18.85 -26.05 -26.52
CA ASP A 38 -19.05 -26.43 -25.13
C ASP A 38 -20.30 -25.78 -24.54
N ASP A 39 -21.30 -26.60 -24.25
CA ASP A 39 -22.58 -26.22 -23.63
C ASP A 39 -22.77 -26.84 -22.23
N ASP A 40 -21.78 -27.61 -21.74
CA ASP A 40 -21.84 -28.39 -20.48
C ASP A 40 -20.91 -27.88 -19.37
N PHE A 41 -20.43 -26.64 -19.46
CA PHE A 41 -19.63 -25.97 -18.42
C PHE A 41 -18.34 -26.71 -18.02
N HIS A 42 -17.59 -27.18 -19.00
CA HIS A 42 -16.37 -27.96 -18.77
C HIS A 42 -15.16 -27.16 -18.30
N LEU A 43 -15.21 -25.82 -18.28
CA LEU A 43 -14.15 -24.96 -17.74
C LEU A 43 -14.41 -24.71 -16.27
N TRP A 44 -13.69 -25.40 -15.39
CA TRP A 44 -13.82 -25.30 -13.96
C TRP A 44 -12.78 -24.37 -13.37
N CYS A 45 -13.24 -23.34 -12.67
CA CYS A 45 -12.43 -22.32 -12.05
C CYS A 45 -12.46 -22.46 -10.53
N ASN A 46 -11.29 -22.37 -9.89
CA ASN A 46 -11.11 -22.53 -8.46
C ASN A 46 -10.51 -21.27 -7.83
N PRO A 47 -11.33 -20.20 -7.58
CA PRO A 47 -10.90 -19.01 -6.88
C PRO A 47 -10.48 -19.27 -5.44
N ASP A 48 -10.08 -18.24 -4.70
CA ASP A 48 -9.74 -18.36 -3.27
C ASP A 48 -10.93 -18.84 -2.46
N GLY A 49 -10.65 -19.73 -1.50
CA GLY A 49 -11.68 -20.44 -0.74
C GLY A 49 -12.12 -21.76 -1.35
N GLY A 50 -11.52 -22.18 -2.48
CA GLY A 50 -11.82 -23.42 -3.17
C GLY A 50 -11.46 -24.70 -2.38
N LYS A 51 -11.83 -25.87 -2.94
CA LYS A 51 -11.56 -27.18 -2.31
C LYS A 51 -10.05 -27.44 -2.19
N LYS A 52 -9.59 -27.86 -1.02
CA LYS A 52 -8.17 -28.12 -0.69
C LYS A 52 -7.42 -29.04 -1.67
N LYS A 53 -8.15 -29.87 -2.44
CA LYS A 53 -7.56 -30.81 -3.43
C LYS A 53 -7.13 -30.11 -4.75
N ARG A 54 -7.49 -28.85 -4.98
CA ARG A 54 -7.16 -28.10 -6.20
C ARG A 54 -6.40 -26.84 -5.83
N LYS A 55 -5.46 -26.45 -6.69
CA LYS A 55 -4.67 -25.23 -6.49
C LYS A 55 -5.58 -24.00 -6.61
N HIS A 56 -5.62 -23.19 -5.55
CA HIS A 56 -6.33 -21.91 -5.57
C HIS A 56 -5.81 -20.99 -6.69
N GLY A 57 -6.70 -20.22 -7.28
CA GLY A 57 -6.37 -19.33 -8.39
C GLY A 57 -6.10 -20.05 -9.72
N SER A 58 -6.60 -21.28 -9.91
CA SER A 58 -6.41 -22.09 -11.12
C SER A 58 -7.72 -22.44 -11.83
N PHE A 59 -7.61 -22.75 -13.12
CA PHE A 59 -8.68 -23.36 -13.90
C PHE A 59 -8.24 -24.70 -14.49
N HIS A 60 -9.21 -25.53 -14.85
CA HIS A 60 -9.06 -26.76 -15.62
C HIS A 60 -10.25 -26.91 -16.59
N CYS A 61 -9.95 -27.04 -17.86
CA CYS A 61 -10.94 -27.42 -18.88
C CYS A 61 -10.93 -28.92 -19.07
N PHE A 62 -12.00 -29.61 -18.68
CA PHE A 62 -12.10 -31.05 -18.76
C PHE A 62 -12.29 -31.61 -20.19
N LYS A 63 -12.67 -30.75 -21.13
CA LYS A 63 -12.86 -31.16 -22.54
C LYS A 63 -11.55 -31.15 -23.33
N THR A 64 -10.65 -30.20 -23.02
CA THR A 64 -9.37 -30.08 -23.74
C THR A 64 -8.14 -30.33 -22.87
N ASP A 65 -8.33 -30.70 -21.60
CA ASP A 65 -7.31 -30.89 -20.56
C ASP A 65 -6.38 -29.69 -20.32
N LYS A 66 -6.78 -28.51 -20.77
CA LYS A 66 -6.03 -27.27 -20.55
C LYS A 66 -6.15 -26.82 -19.10
N ILE A 67 -5.00 -26.53 -18.49
CA ILE A 67 -4.89 -26.03 -17.12
C ILE A 67 -4.10 -24.72 -17.09
N GLY A 68 -4.40 -23.87 -16.11
CA GLY A 68 -3.69 -22.61 -15.93
C GLY A 68 -4.13 -21.82 -14.71
N SER A 69 -3.57 -20.63 -14.54
CA SER A 69 -4.02 -19.69 -13.52
C SER A 69 -5.25 -18.91 -14.00
N LEU A 70 -6.12 -18.49 -13.07
CA LEU A 70 -7.26 -17.61 -13.40
C LEU A 70 -6.81 -16.29 -14.01
N VAL A 71 -5.66 -15.76 -13.60
CA VAL A 71 -5.05 -14.58 -14.24
C VAL A 71 -4.79 -14.86 -15.73
N LYS A 72 -4.22 -16.03 -16.07
CA LYS A 72 -4.00 -16.42 -17.48
C LYS A 72 -5.31 -16.56 -18.25
N LEU A 73 -6.37 -17.06 -17.59
CA LEU A 73 -7.70 -17.15 -18.22
C LEU A 73 -8.23 -15.74 -18.58
N VAL A 74 -8.15 -14.79 -17.64
CA VAL A 74 -8.56 -13.40 -17.89
C VAL A 74 -7.73 -12.77 -19.00
N MET A 75 -6.41 -12.97 -19.03
CA MET A 75 -5.55 -12.50 -20.14
C MET A 75 -6.02 -13.00 -21.51
N ILE A 76 -6.40 -14.27 -21.59
CA ILE A 76 -6.86 -14.86 -22.85
C ILE A 76 -8.23 -14.29 -23.25
N VAL A 77 -9.20 -14.27 -22.33
CA VAL A 77 -10.57 -13.84 -22.59
C VAL A 77 -10.64 -12.35 -22.93
N ASP A 78 -9.93 -11.54 -22.18
CA ASP A 78 -9.96 -10.08 -22.30
C ASP A 78 -8.89 -9.54 -23.27
N SER A 79 -8.06 -10.42 -23.87
CA SER A 79 -6.94 -10.04 -24.75
C SER A 79 -6.06 -8.96 -24.10
N CYS A 80 -5.75 -9.11 -22.81
CA CYS A 80 -5.03 -8.13 -22.02
C CYS A 80 -3.73 -8.71 -21.42
N ASP A 81 -2.85 -7.83 -20.96
CA ASP A 81 -1.65 -8.24 -20.23
C ASP A 81 -1.97 -8.78 -18.83
N ARG A 82 -0.93 -9.31 -18.19
CA ARG A 82 -1.06 -9.92 -16.87
C ARG A 82 -1.49 -8.94 -15.79
N GLU A 83 -1.07 -7.70 -15.88
CA GLU A 83 -1.34 -6.66 -14.89
C GLU A 83 -2.77 -6.18 -14.97
N THR A 84 -3.24 -5.92 -16.17
CA THR A 84 -4.65 -5.63 -16.45
C THR A 84 -5.56 -6.76 -15.98
N ALA A 85 -5.16 -8.01 -16.21
CA ALA A 85 -5.92 -9.18 -15.75
C ALA A 85 -5.98 -9.23 -14.21
N ILE A 86 -4.88 -8.93 -13.52
CA ILE A 86 -4.83 -8.86 -12.05
C ILE A 86 -5.68 -7.69 -11.53
N ALA A 87 -5.60 -6.53 -12.16
CA ALA A 87 -6.41 -5.37 -11.80
C ALA A 87 -7.92 -5.68 -11.90
N ARG A 88 -8.36 -6.28 -13.00
CA ARG A 88 -9.76 -6.71 -13.18
C ARG A 88 -10.22 -7.70 -12.13
N LEU A 89 -9.38 -8.68 -11.80
CA LEU A 89 -9.69 -9.67 -10.76
C LEU A 89 -9.67 -9.09 -9.33
N ASN A 90 -9.04 -7.95 -9.13
CA ASN A 90 -9.09 -7.21 -7.87
C ASN A 90 -10.29 -6.23 -7.80
N GLY A 91 -11.08 -6.13 -8.86
CA GLY A 91 -12.27 -5.28 -8.95
C GLY A 91 -12.01 -3.90 -9.51
N ILE A 92 -10.84 -3.66 -10.12
CA ILE A 92 -10.54 -2.46 -10.89
C ILE A 92 -11.06 -2.73 -12.32
N THR A 93 -12.33 -2.44 -12.58
CA THR A 93 -13.01 -2.90 -13.80
C THR A 93 -12.80 -1.99 -15.00
N SER A 94 -12.46 -0.72 -14.81
CA SER A 94 -12.01 0.18 -15.89
C SER A 94 -11.46 1.48 -15.34
N ILE A 95 -10.60 2.16 -16.09
CA ILE A 95 -10.19 3.56 -15.83
C ILE A 95 -11.43 4.45 -15.61
N ARG A 96 -12.49 4.23 -16.36
CA ARG A 96 -13.75 4.98 -16.28
C ARG A 96 -14.51 4.79 -14.96
N GLU A 97 -14.43 3.63 -14.36
CA GLU A 97 -15.06 3.31 -13.07
C GLU A 97 -14.21 3.86 -11.91
N LEU A 98 -12.90 3.84 -12.06
CA LEU A 98 -11.98 4.52 -11.15
C LEU A 98 -12.17 6.05 -11.22
N GLU A 99 -12.27 6.61 -12.42
CA GLU A 99 -12.58 8.03 -12.65
C GLU A 99 -13.93 8.42 -12.03
N LYS A 100 -14.95 7.58 -12.17
CA LYS A 100 -16.28 7.80 -11.56
C LYS A 100 -16.24 7.74 -10.04
N GLN A 101 -15.54 6.77 -9.47
CA GLN A 101 -15.35 6.67 -8.01
C GLN A 101 -14.53 7.85 -7.48
N LEU A 102 -13.52 8.29 -8.22
CA LEU A 102 -12.75 9.50 -7.93
C LEU A 102 -13.64 10.75 -7.97
N GLU A 103 -14.45 10.93 -9.04
CA GLU A 103 -15.38 12.05 -9.14
C GLU A 103 -16.46 12.03 -8.04
N GLU A 104 -16.97 10.86 -7.66
CA GLU A 104 -17.94 10.72 -6.58
C GLU A 104 -17.31 11.04 -5.21
N MET A 105 -16.04 10.67 -4.97
CA MET A 105 -15.30 11.02 -3.77
C MET A 105 -15.01 12.53 -3.69
N PHE A 106 -14.58 13.16 -4.79
CA PHE A 106 -14.34 14.61 -4.84
C PHE A 106 -15.65 15.41 -4.74
N LYS A 107 -16.76 14.92 -5.31
CA LYS A 107 -18.10 15.54 -5.16
C LYS A 107 -18.68 15.40 -3.75
N ALA A 108 -18.23 14.40 -2.99
CA ALA A 108 -18.66 14.24 -1.58
C ALA A 108 -17.96 15.24 -0.64
N GLU A 109 -16.77 15.74 -1.01
CA GLU A 109 -16.06 16.80 -0.27
C GLU A 109 -16.64 18.21 -0.51
N ASP A 110 -17.33 18.44 -1.65
CA ASP A 110 -17.88 19.74 -2.04
C ASP A 110 -19.36 19.95 -1.67
N LYS A 111 -20.02 19.00 -1.03
CA LYS A 111 -21.40 19.22 -0.54
C LYS A 111 -21.36 19.94 0.80
N PRO A 112 -21.98 21.15 0.90
CA PRO A 112 -22.26 21.73 2.21
C PRO A 112 -23.16 20.75 2.96
N ALA A 113 -22.78 20.43 4.18
CA ALA A 113 -23.53 19.54 5.07
C ALA A 113 -24.96 20.06 5.24
N GLU A 114 -25.95 19.46 4.56
CA GLU A 114 -27.34 19.59 4.96
C GLU A 114 -27.53 18.87 6.30
N ASN A 115 -28.13 19.58 7.23
CA ASN A 115 -28.37 19.24 8.63
C ASN A 115 -29.07 17.90 8.82
N GLU A 116 -28.30 16.83 8.91
CA GLU A 116 -28.62 15.73 9.80
C GLU A 116 -27.66 15.85 10.98
N GLU A 117 -28.14 16.00 12.18
CA GLU A 117 -27.30 15.96 13.38
C GLU A 117 -26.52 14.65 13.39
N PRO A 118 -25.21 14.66 13.11
CA PRO A 118 -24.42 13.45 13.22
C PRO A 118 -24.34 13.15 14.71
N GLN A 119 -24.76 11.96 15.11
CA GLN A 119 -24.24 11.39 16.34
C GLN A 119 -22.73 11.59 16.28
N LYS A 120 -22.19 12.46 17.15
CA LYS A 120 -20.77 12.74 17.29
C LYS A 120 -20.05 11.41 17.52
N LYS A 121 -19.56 10.79 16.45
CA LYS A 121 -18.45 9.84 16.57
C LYS A 121 -17.32 10.69 17.12
N GLU A 122 -16.99 10.53 18.39
CA GLU A 122 -15.83 11.15 18.99
C GLU A 122 -14.64 10.90 18.06
N GLY A 123 -13.96 11.99 17.63
CA GLY A 123 -12.81 11.87 16.75
C GLY A 123 -11.75 10.99 17.43
N LEU A 124 -10.95 10.32 16.63
CA LEU A 124 -9.82 9.52 17.16
C LEU A 124 -8.98 10.40 18.08
N SER A 125 -8.74 9.93 19.30
CA SER A 125 -7.81 10.52 20.26
C SER A 125 -6.60 9.61 20.47
N LEU A 126 -5.48 10.18 20.88
CA LEU A 126 -4.35 9.38 21.36
C LEU A 126 -4.79 8.59 22.61
N PRO A 127 -4.15 7.44 22.88
CA PRO A 127 -4.43 6.69 24.10
C PRO A 127 -4.28 7.58 25.35
N PRO A 128 -5.17 7.47 26.34
CA PRO A 128 -5.26 8.44 27.46
C PRO A 128 -4.00 8.56 28.30
N ASN A 129 -3.15 7.52 28.33
CA ASN A 129 -1.93 7.47 29.10
C ASN A 129 -0.68 7.69 28.24
N CYS A 130 -0.81 8.36 27.11
CA CYS A 130 0.29 8.75 26.25
C CYS A 130 0.71 10.19 26.52
N LEU A 131 2.00 10.38 26.72
CA LEU A 131 2.62 11.64 27.06
C LEU A 131 3.56 12.04 25.93
N LEU A 132 3.57 13.31 25.53
CA LEU A 132 4.54 13.83 24.58
C LEU A 132 5.94 13.71 25.18
N ILE A 133 6.87 13.05 24.48
CA ILE A 133 8.19 12.71 25.03
C ILE A 133 8.97 13.97 25.39
N SER A 134 8.89 15.02 24.59
CA SER A 134 9.57 16.31 24.84
C SER A 134 9.10 17.02 26.11
N ASP A 135 7.84 16.80 26.52
CA ASP A 135 7.26 17.49 27.70
C ASP A 135 7.60 16.80 29.01
N LEU A 136 8.12 15.59 28.96
CA LEU A 136 8.58 14.86 30.15
C LEU A 136 9.91 15.44 30.64
N GLY A 137 10.07 15.52 31.94
CA GLY A 137 11.35 15.91 32.54
C GLY A 137 12.47 14.91 32.17
N THR A 138 13.70 15.37 32.06
CA THR A 138 14.87 14.55 31.69
C THR A 138 15.11 13.36 32.60
N ASN A 139 14.70 13.45 33.86
CA ASN A 139 14.78 12.36 34.84
C ASN A 139 13.62 11.36 34.77
N ASN A 140 12.67 11.57 33.86
CA ASN A 140 11.55 10.66 33.71
C ASN A 140 12.01 9.35 33.03
N TRP A 141 11.75 8.23 33.69
CA TRP A 141 12.20 6.91 33.23
C TRP A 141 11.65 6.53 31.83
N TRP A 142 10.40 6.88 31.53
CA TRP A 142 9.81 6.61 30.22
C TRP A 142 10.45 7.45 29.12
N ARG A 143 10.76 8.72 29.42
CA ARG A 143 11.50 9.59 28.52
C ARG A 143 12.88 9.01 28.23
N GLN A 144 13.64 8.68 29.26
CA GLN A 144 14.99 8.11 29.09
C GLN A 144 14.98 6.83 28.24
N LYS A 145 14.00 5.93 28.48
CA LYS A 145 13.85 4.73 27.66
C LYS A 145 13.53 5.04 26.20
N ALA A 146 12.62 5.98 25.94
CA ALA A 146 12.26 6.38 24.59
C ALA A 146 13.44 7.07 23.89
N GLU A 147 14.14 7.99 24.57
CA GLU A 147 15.33 8.67 24.07
C GLU A 147 16.43 7.67 23.72
N THR A 148 16.82 6.78 24.63
CA THR A 148 17.83 5.75 24.36
C THR A 148 17.50 4.94 23.11
N TYR A 149 16.23 4.57 22.92
CA TYR A 149 15.79 3.83 21.75
C TYR A 149 15.88 4.68 20.48
N LEU A 150 15.40 5.92 20.50
CA LEU A 150 15.40 6.83 19.35
C LEU A 150 16.81 7.31 18.99
N GLU A 151 17.66 7.60 19.99
CA GLU A 151 19.06 7.95 19.80
C GLU A 151 19.86 6.84 19.13
N SER A 152 19.62 5.56 19.54
CA SER A 152 20.23 4.41 18.86
C SER A 152 19.88 4.33 17.36
N ARG A 153 18.83 5.03 16.95
CA ARG A 153 18.34 5.16 15.58
C ARG A 153 18.59 6.52 14.96
N LYS A 154 19.26 7.42 15.68
CA LYS A 154 19.45 8.83 15.32
C LYS A 154 18.14 9.54 14.97
N LEU A 155 17.04 9.20 15.64
CA LEU A 155 15.73 9.80 15.43
C LEU A 155 15.39 10.84 16.49
N SER A 156 14.77 11.95 16.08
CA SER A 156 14.24 12.98 16.98
C SER A 156 13.05 12.46 17.76
N ILE A 157 12.93 12.94 19.02
CA ILE A 157 11.76 12.71 19.88
C ILE A 157 10.56 13.59 19.52
N ASN A 158 10.76 14.61 18.69
CA ASN A 158 9.75 15.63 18.41
C ASN A 158 8.48 15.05 17.78
N GLY A 159 7.33 15.39 18.35
CA GLY A 159 6.04 14.91 17.87
C GLY A 159 5.74 13.43 18.16
N LEU A 160 6.62 12.77 18.95
CA LEU A 160 6.42 11.38 19.35
C LEU A 160 5.96 11.31 20.80
N TYR A 161 5.11 10.35 21.11
CA TYR A 161 4.55 10.12 22.44
C TYR A 161 5.05 8.79 23.01
N ILE A 162 5.01 8.66 24.32
CA ILE A 162 5.26 7.39 25.04
C ILE A 162 4.07 7.07 25.92
N CYS A 163 3.53 5.86 25.80
CA CYS A 163 2.48 5.41 26.70
C CYS A 163 3.09 4.71 27.91
N ASN A 164 2.73 5.18 29.08
CA ASN A 164 3.25 4.69 30.36
C ASN A 164 2.33 3.63 31.02
N ASP A 165 1.11 3.43 30.51
CA ASP A 165 0.15 2.47 31.03
C ASP A 165 -0.82 1.96 29.94
N GLY A 166 -1.67 1.00 30.32
CA GLY A 166 -2.73 0.44 29.48
C GLY A 166 -2.22 -0.41 28.30
N ARG A 167 -3.08 -0.57 27.29
CA ARG A 167 -2.83 -1.41 26.09
C ARG A 167 -1.54 -1.06 25.35
N TYR A 168 -1.14 0.19 25.37
CA TYR A 168 0.03 0.70 24.63
C TYR A 168 1.25 0.93 25.52
N LYS A 169 1.24 0.46 26.76
CA LYS A 169 2.35 0.62 27.70
C LYS A 169 3.69 0.21 27.09
N GLY A 170 4.68 1.07 27.24
CA GLY A 170 6.03 0.84 26.72
C GLY A 170 6.13 0.92 25.20
N ARG A 171 5.23 1.67 24.55
CA ARG A 171 5.28 1.93 23.11
C ARG A 171 5.46 3.40 22.83
N ILE A 172 6.34 3.70 21.90
CA ILE A 172 6.37 5.00 21.21
C ILE A 172 5.18 5.08 20.28
N ILE A 173 4.34 6.09 20.45
CA ILE A 173 3.20 6.36 19.60
C ILE A 173 3.60 7.38 18.55
N ILE A 174 3.39 7.02 17.31
CA ILE A 174 3.64 7.81 16.11
C ILE A 174 2.28 8.24 15.59
N PRO A 175 1.86 9.51 15.78
CA PRO A 175 0.56 10.00 15.34
C PRO A 175 0.57 10.31 13.84
N TYR A 176 -0.56 10.08 13.18
CA TYR A 176 -0.79 10.42 11.79
C TYR A 176 -1.82 11.55 11.74
N TYR A 177 -1.48 12.61 11.07
CA TYR A 177 -2.34 13.77 10.92
C TYR A 177 -2.75 13.96 9.45
N ASP A 178 -3.99 14.39 9.23
CA ASP A 178 -4.44 14.84 7.92
C ASP A 178 -3.87 16.19 7.55
N ARG A 179 -4.26 16.73 6.38
CA ARG A 179 -3.80 18.05 5.88
C ARG A 179 -4.26 19.21 6.75
N GLN A 180 -5.30 19.03 7.55
CA GLN A 180 -5.83 20.01 8.49
C GLN A 180 -5.22 19.90 9.90
N GLY A 181 -4.30 18.96 10.10
CA GLY A 181 -3.66 18.70 11.38
C GLY A 181 -4.52 17.90 12.36
N LYS A 182 -5.62 17.29 11.91
CA LYS A 182 -6.46 16.42 12.73
C LYS A 182 -5.83 15.03 12.83
N LEU A 183 -5.84 14.44 14.03
CA LEU A 183 -5.39 13.06 14.24
C LEU A 183 -6.37 12.09 13.56
N ILE A 184 -5.83 11.27 12.62
CA ILE A 184 -6.60 10.28 11.86
C ILE A 184 -6.20 8.85 12.15
N TYR A 185 -4.98 8.63 12.66
CA TYR A 185 -4.45 7.30 13.01
C TYR A 185 -3.26 7.45 13.95
N PHE A 186 -2.81 6.38 14.53
CA PHE A 186 -1.51 6.29 15.21
C PHE A 186 -0.95 4.88 15.12
N ASN A 187 0.37 4.75 15.24
CA ASN A 187 1.01 3.46 15.31
C ASN A 187 1.91 3.39 16.56
N GLY A 188 1.75 2.35 17.36
CA GLY A 188 2.47 2.15 18.62
C GLY A 188 3.66 1.19 18.44
N ARG A 189 4.87 1.70 18.35
CA ARG A 189 6.12 0.92 18.27
C ARG A 189 6.58 0.44 19.62
N ALA A 190 6.71 -0.87 19.84
CA ALA A 190 7.24 -1.44 21.08
C ALA A 190 8.73 -1.09 21.28
N LEU A 191 9.11 -0.67 22.49
CA LEU A 191 10.49 -0.38 22.87
C LEU A 191 11.32 -1.65 23.18
N GLY A 192 10.66 -2.74 23.53
CA GLY A 192 11.31 -4.02 23.86
C GLY A 192 10.89 -5.16 22.94
N ASN A 193 11.31 -6.38 23.32
CA ASN A 193 10.89 -7.59 22.63
C ASN A 193 9.39 -7.81 22.83
N SER A 194 8.63 -7.59 21.79
CA SER A 194 7.20 -7.83 21.76
C SER A 194 6.84 -8.67 20.55
N LYS A 195 5.94 -9.66 20.73
CA LYS A 195 5.38 -10.46 19.63
C LYS A 195 4.68 -9.57 18.60
N CYS A 196 4.10 -8.46 19.03
CA CYS A 196 3.50 -7.45 18.18
C CYS A 196 4.39 -6.20 18.17
N LYS A 197 5.24 -6.08 17.15
CA LYS A 197 6.21 -4.98 17.00
C LYS A 197 5.51 -3.63 16.86
N TYR A 198 4.37 -3.58 16.14
CA TYR A 198 3.55 -2.40 15.91
C TYR A 198 2.10 -2.68 16.31
N LEU A 199 1.44 -1.70 16.91
CA LEU A 199 0.05 -1.81 17.35
C LEU A 199 -0.70 -0.51 17.02
N GLY A 200 -1.63 -0.59 16.08
CA GLY A 200 -2.52 0.52 15.70
C GLY A 200 -3.72 0.68 16.66
N PRO A 201 -4.63 1.63 16.36
CA PRO A 201 -5.88 1.79 17.06
C PRO A 201 -6.74 0.53 17.06
N PRO A 202 -7.73 0.42 17.95
CA PRO A 202 -8.72 -0.65 17.89
C PRO A 202 -9.48 -0.64 16.56
N LYS A 203 -9.84 -1.83 16.05
CA LYS A 203 -10.54 -1.97 14.75
C LYS A 203 -11.91 -1.33 14.74
N GLU A 204 -12.52 -1.18 15.90
CA GLU A 204 -13.84 -0.58 16.11
C GLU A 204 -13.89 0.90 15.72
N ILE A 205 -12.72 1.55 15.60
CA ILE A 205 -12.59 2.94 15.12
C ILE A 205 -12.89 3.04 13.62
N GLY A 206 -12.80 1.91 12.88
CA GLY A 206 -13.19 1.85 11.47
C GLY A 206 -12.15 2.40 10.48
N VAL A 207 -10.96 2.80 10.96
CA VAL A 207 -9.84 3.26 10.11
C VAL A 207 -8.74 2.22 10.16
N GLY A 208 -8.40 1.64 9.01
CA GLY A 208 -7.29 0.71 8.85
C GLY A 208 -5.99 1.45 8.51
N LYS A 209 -4.87 0.76 8.71
CA LYS A 209 -3.56 1.29 8.30
C LYS A 209 -3.47 1.53 6.78
N GLU A 210 -4.16 0.71 6.01
CA GLU A 210 -4.28 0.79 4.55
C GLU A 210 -5.11 1.98 4.05
N ASP A 211 -5.82 2.66 4.95
CA ASP A 211 -6.67 3.80 4.61
C ASP A 211 -5.96 5.15 4.79
N VAL A 212 -4.77 5.17 5.41
CA VAL A 212 -4.07 6.38 5.83
C VAL A 212 -2.61 6.38 5.41
N VAL A 213 -2.02 7.56 5.30
CA VAL A 213 -0.60 7.77 5.03
C VAL A 213 0.02 8.49 6.22
N TYR A 214 1.15 8.01 6.70
CA TYR A 214 1.98 8.76 7.62
C TYR A 214 2.80 9.79 6.84
N MET A 215 2.61 11.08 7.13
CA MET A 215 3.47 12.13 6.62
C MET A 215 4.45 12.55 7.72
N ALA A 216 5.75 12.43 7.46
CA ALA A 216 6.80 12.76 8.41
C ALA A 216 7.04 14.29 8.47
N GLY A 217 6.07 15.02 8.98
CA GLY A 217 6.06 16.47 9.07
C GLY A 217 4.78 17.06 8.45
N PRO A 218 4.76 18.39 8.19
CA PRO A 218 3.63 19.03 7.51
C PRO A 218 3.44 18.46 6.10
N TRP A 219 2.19 18.36 5.66
CA TRP A 219 1.86 18.01 4.29
C TRP A 219 2.44 19.07 3.33
N PRO A 220 3.22 18.67 2.32
CA PRO A 220 3.83 19.64 1.40
C PRO A 220 2.78 20.21 0.43
N ALA A 221 3.16 21.27 -0.29
CA ALA A 221 2.34 21.81 -1.37
C ALA A 221 2.12 20.75 -2.47
N ALA A 222 0.99 20.84 -3.18
CA ALA A 222 0.70 19.99 -4.33
C ALA A 222 1.85 20.03 -5.36
N ASN A 223 2.06 18.95 -6.08
CA ASN A 223 3.16 18.73 -7.03
C ASN A 223 4.58 18.69 -6.43
N SER A 224 4.72 18.74 -5.09
CA SER A 224 6.02 18.52 -4.45
C SER A 224 6.48 17.08 -4.63
N LEU A 225 7.79 16.84 -4.60
CA LEU A 225 8.35 15.49 -4.47
C LEU A 225 8.05 14.96 -3.07
N VAL A 226 7.53 13.73 -3.01
CA VAL A 226 7.29 12.98 -1.77
C VAL A 226 7.94 11.61 -1.86
N TYR A 227 8.79 11.32 -0.90
CA TYR A 227 9.55 10.08 -0.78
C TYR A 227 8.77 9.06 0.05
N ILE A 228 8.34 7.97 -0.56
CA ILE A 228 7.41 6.99 0.00
C ILE A 228 8.18 5.80 0.54
N CYS A 229 8.16 5.61 1.85
CA CYS A 229 8.80 4.52 2.59
C CYS A 229 7.80 3.43 3.00
N GLU A 230 8.32 2.25 3.40
CA GLU A 230 7.50 1.22 4.01
C GLU A 230 7.07 1.60 5.43
N GLY A 231 8.00 2.04 6.26
CA GLY A 231 7.80 2.29 7.69
C GLY A 231 8.07 3.73 8.10
N GLU A 232 7.44 4.12 9.20
CA GLU A 232 7.46 5.48 9.74
C GLU A 232 8.87 5.94 10.09
N PHE A 233 9.72 5.06 10.64
CA PHE A 233 11.08 5.44 11.01
C PHE A 233 11.97 5.74 9.81
N ASN A 234 11.75 5.07 8.69
CA ASN A 234 12.41 5.43 7.44
C ASN A 234 11.95 6.81 6.95
N ALA A 235 10.63 7.07 7.01
CA ALA A 235 10.11 8.39 6.64
C ALA A 235 10.65 9.51 7.57
N ILE A 236 10.74 9.27 8.88
CA ILE A 236 11.34 10.23 9.83
C ILE A 236 12.82 10.46 9.49
N SER A 237 13.57 9.40 9.14
CA SER A 237 14.98 9.50 8.73
C SER A 237 15.15 10.38 7.49
N LEU A 238 14.29 10.21 6.49
CA LEU A 238 14.30 11.04 5.29
C LEU A 238 13.89 12.50 5.61
N ARG A 239 12.94 12.69 6.52
CA ARG A 239 12.55 14.04 6.96
C ARG A 239 13.67 14.77 7.67
N GLN A 240 14.48 14.07 8.47
CA GLN A 240 15.68 14.65 9.10
C GLN A 240 16.76 15.02 8.06
N ALA A 241 16.73 14.38 6.90
CA ALA A 241 17.52 14.73 5.72
C ALA A 241 16.82 15.79 4.84
N GLU A 242 15.86 16.55 5.39
CA GLU A 242 15.14 17.65 4.74
C GLU A 242 14.30 17.25 3.51
N LEU A 243 13.91 15.98 3.42
CA LEU A 243 13.06 15.46 2.36
C LEU A 243 11.60 15.38 2.83
N ASN A 244 10.63 15.66 1.94
CA ASN A 244 9.23 15.41 2.23
C ASN A 244 9.00 13.89 2.15
N ALA A 245 8.78 13.25 3.28
CA ALA A 245 8.72 11.80 3.34
C ALA A 245 7.40 11.30 3.94
N ALA A 246 6.90 10.22 3.37
CA ALA A 246 5.69 9.54 3.80
C ALA A 246 5.94 8.05 4.02
N ALA A 247 5.07 7.39 4.77
CA ALA A 247 5.09 5.94 4.92
C ALA A 247 3.68 5.34 4.77
N CYS A 248 3.60 4.19 4.09
CA CYS A 248 2.37 3.42 3.94
C CYS A 248 2.18 2.38 5.06
N GLY A 249 3.13 2.27 5.98
CA GLY A 249 3.10 1.32 7.09
C GLY A 249 3.34 -0.14 6.67
N GLY A 250 3.90 -0.37 5.50
CA GLY A 250 4.29 -1.68 4.96
C GLY A 250 4.57 -1.64 3.46
N LYS A 251 4.94 -2.80 2.91
CA LYS A 251 5.34 -2.96 1.50
C LYS A 251 4.17 -2.89 0.49
N ASN A 252 2.94 -2.86 0.94
CA ASN A 252 1.77 -2.75 0.07
C ASN A 252 1.12 -1.39 0.29
N MET A 253 0.81 -0.73 -0.80
CA MET A 253 0.01 0.51 -0.81
C MET A 253 -1.43 0.14 -1.10
N GLY A 254 -2.37 0.68 -0.32
CA GLY A 254 -3.80 0.61 -0.61
C GLY A 254 -4.22 1.68 -1.61
N GLU A 255 -5.37 1.50 -2.26
CA GLU A 255 -5.92 2.47 -3.22
C GLU A 255 -6.14 3.85 -2.56
N LYS A 256 -6.67 3.89 -1.33
CA LYS A 256 -6.87 5.14 -0.58
C LYS A 256 -5.54 5.85 -0.27
N GLN A 257 -4.49 5.09 0.08
CA GLN A 257 -3.16 5.66 0.28
C GLN A 257 -2.60 6.26 -1.01
N ALA A 258 -2.76 5.56 -2.12
CA ALA A 258 -2.32 6.05 -3.42
C ALA A 258 -3.09 7.32 -3.83
N LEU A 259 -4.40 7.39 -3.51
CA LEU A 259 -5.21 8.57 -3.72
C LEU A 259 -4.71 9.78 -2.91
N LEU A 260 -4.44 9.58 -1.62
CA LEU A 260 -3.90 10.63 -0.74
C LEU A 260 -2.56 11.18 -1.24
N LEU A 261 -1.77 10.33 -1.90
CA LEU A 261 -0.46 10.69 -2.45
C LEU A 261 -0.52 11.19 -3.90
N SER A 262 -1.65 11.08 -4.58
CA SER A 262 -1.79 11.36 -6.00
C SER A 262 -1.63 12.84 -6.39
N ASP A 263 -1.65 13.78 -5.43
CA ASP A 263 -1.35 15.19 -5.67
C ASP A 263 0.15 15.51 -5.66
N TYR A 264 0.98 14.50 -5.44
CA TYR A 264 2.43 14.63 -5.30
C TYR A 264 3.17 13.85 -6.37
N ARG A 265 4.40 14.28 -6.64
CA ARG A 265 5.35 13.53 -7.46
C ARG A 265 6.01 12.48 -6.56
N ALA A 266 5.75 11.21 -6.82
CA ALA A 266 6.19 10.13 -5.95
C ALA A 266 7.62 9.65 -6.27
N VAL A 267 8.41 9.40 -5.21
CA VAL A 267 9.69 8.67 -5.27
C VAL A 267 9.59 7.47 -4.35
N LEU A 268 9.64 6.26 -4.88
CA LEU A 268 9.59 5.05 -4.07
C LEU A 268 10.93 4.80 -3.38
N CYS A 269 10.91 4.72 -2.05
CA CYS A 269 12.06 4.58 -1.17
C CYS A 269 11.91 3.37 -0.24
N LEU A 270 11.66 2.18 -0.82
CA LEU A 270 11.40 0.99 -0.03
C LEU A 270 12.70 0.33 0.48
N ASP A 271 12.58 -0.63 1.38
CA ASP A 271 13.69 -1.32 2.00
C ASP A 271 14.45 -2.19 0.98
N ARG A 272 15.76 -2.41 1.20
CA ARG A 272 16.59 -3.23 0.31
C ARG A 272 16.49 -4.71 0.67
N ASP A 273 15.32 -5.28 0.54
CA ASP A 273 15.08 -6.71 0.68
C ASP A 273 14.12 -7.23 -0.41
N ASN A 274 13.87 -8.53 -0.43
CA ASN A 274 12.93 -9.11 -1.40
C ASN A 274 11.49 -8.60 -1.20
N ALA A 275 11.14 -8.16 0.01
CA ALA A 275 9.84 -7.60 0.30
C ALA A 275 9.70 -6.19 -0.28
N GLY A 276 10.72 -5.33 -0.10
CA GLY A 276 10.78 -3.99 -0.65
C GLY A 276 10.85 -4.00 -2.18
N LYS A 277 11.61 -4.93 -2.78
CA LYS A 277 11.61 -5.15 -4.22
C LYS A 277 10.22 -5.45 -4.77
N SER A 278 9.53 -6.42 -4.17
CA SER A 278 8.15 -6.76 -4.54
C SER A 278 7.18 -5.61 -4.26
N GLY A 279 7.39 -4.86 -3.18
CA GLY A 279 6.61 -3.68 -2.81
C GLY A 279 6.74 -2.57 -3.84
N THR A 280 7.97 -2.27 -4.28
CA THR A 280 8.23 -1.25 -5.31
C THR A 280 7.45 -1.55 -6.58
N LEU A 281 7.47 -2.79 -7.07
CA LEU A 281 6.73 -3.18 -8.27
C LEU A 281 5.20 -3.07 -8.10
N LYS A 282 4.68 -3.41 -6.92
CA LYS A 282 3.23 -3.30 -6.65
C LYS A 282 2.78 -1.86 -6.50
N MET A 283 3.52 -1.05 -5.75
CA MET A 283 3.20 0.36 -5.57
C MET A 283 3.31 1.12 -6.89
N SER A 284 4.31 0.82 -7.72
CA SER A 284 4.47 1.44 -9.03
C SER A 284 3.26 1.17 -9.94
N SER A 285 2.75 -0.06 -9.95
CA SER A 285 1.55 -0.39 -10.73
C SER A 285 0.33 0.44 -10.32
N ILE A 286 0.10 0.62 -9.02
CA ILE A 286 -1.01 1.42 -8.50
C ILE A 286 -0.84 2.90 -8.86
N ILE A 287 0.35 3.47 -8.61
CA ILE A 287 0.64 4.89 -8.88
C ILE A 287 0.56 5.17 -10.38
N THR A 288 1.17 4.34 -11.22
CA THR A 288 1.13 4.52 -12.69
C THR A 288 -0.30 4.45 -13.22
N THR A 289 -1.17 3.60 -12.65
CA THR A 289 -2.59 3.55 -13.01
C THR A 289 -3.27 4.88 -12.69
N LEU A 290 -3.01 5.47 -11.53
CA LEU A 290 -3.55 6.77 -11.14
C LEU A 290 -3.00 7.93 -11.98
N GLU A 291 -1.70 7.92 -12.26
CA GLU A 291 -1.06 8.94 -13.13
C GLU A 291 -1.61 8.87 -14.55
N THR A 292 -1.83 7.68 -15.10
CA THR A 292 -2.45 7.49 -16.41
C THR A 292 -3.88 8.05 -16.42
N ALA A 293 -4.65 7.79 -15.37
CA ALA A 293 -6.01 8.35 -15.23
C ALA A 293 -6.00 9.88 -15.15
N LYS A 294 -4.99 10.47 -14.49
CA LYS A 294 -4.80 11.93 -14.41
C LYS A 294 -4.15 12.54 -15.66
N LYS A 295 -3.76 11.74 -16.65
CA LYS A 295 -3.03 12.17 -17.87
C LYS A 295 -1.72 12.89 -17.56
N THR A 296 -1.05 12.55 -16.47
CA THR A 296 0.28 13.08 -16.16
C THR A 296 1.33 12.32 -16.97
N THR A 297 2.36 13.03 -17.44
CA THR A 297 3.46 12.47 -18.22
C THR A 297 4.74 12.30 -17.40
N GLU A 298 4.68 12.62 -16.11
CA GLU A 298 5.84 12.53 -15.23
C GLU A 298 6.16 11.07 -14.90
N LYS A 299 7.43 10.71 -15.01
CA LYS A 299 7.88 9.36 -14.70
C LYS A 299 7.95 9.17 -13.19
N LEU A 300 7.38 8.07 -12.70
CA LEU A 300 7.57 7.62 -11.33
C LEU A 300 9.07 7.38 -11.08
N LEU A 301 9.57 7.88 -9.96
CA LEU A 301 10.96 7.70 -9.56
C LEU A 301 11.07 6.65 -8.45
N TYR A 302 12.25 6.04 -8.35
CA TYR A 302 12.62 5.19 -7.21
C TYR A 302 14.07 5.41 -6.81
N VAL A 303 14.37 5.07 -5.57
CA VAL A 303 15.73 4.98 -5.03
C VAL A 303 15.76 3.85 -3.99
N ILE A 304 16.86 3.12 -3.95
CA ILE A 304 17.05 2.01 -3.01
C ILE A 304 18.24 2.29 -2.10
N PRO A 305 18.21 1.81 -0.84
CA PRO A 305 19.36 1.90 0.05
C PRO A 305 20.61 1.30 -0.61
N PRO A 306 21.81 1.85 -0.38
CA PRO A 306 23.03 1.30 -0.97
C PRO A 306 23.36 -0.11 -0.45
N LYS A 307 24.20 -0.85 -1.15
CA LYS A 307 24.67 -2.18 -0.70
C LYS A 307 25.27 -2.08 0.71
N GLY A 308 24.89 -3.03 1.59
CA GLY A 308 25.32 -3.05 2.97
C GLY A 308 24.37 -2.33 3.96
N TYR A 309 23.24 -1.82 3.45
CA TYR A 309 22.17 -1.24 4.26
C TYR A 309 20.82 -1.85 3.85
N ASN A 310 20.02 -2.23 4.83
CA ASN A 310 18.71 -2.82 4.56
C ASN A 310 17.62 -1.75 4.38
N ASP A 311 17.73 -0.64 5.12
CA ASP A 311 16.76 0.43 5.13
C ASP A 311 17.41 1.82 5.30
N TRP A 312 16.61 2.88 5.19
CA TRP A 312 17.09 4.27 5.27
C TRP A 312 17.46 4.70 6.67
N ASN A 313 16.82 4.11 7.69
CA ASN A 313 17.20 4.39 9.07
C ASN A 313 18.57 3.77 9.40
N GLU A 314 18.85 2.55 8.93
CA GLU A 314 20.17 1.95 9.07
C GLU A 314 21.26 2.80 8.36
N PHE A 315 20.93 3.35 7.18
CA PHE A 315 21.86 4.25 6.49
C PHE A 315 22.12 5.53 7.31
N LEU A 316 21.06 6.17 7.84
CA LEU A 316 21.19 7.35 8.69
C LEU A 316 22.02 7.07 9.95
N VAL A 317 21.80 5.92 10.61
CA VAL A 317 22.53 5.54 11.82
C VAL A 317 24.05 5.48 11.59
N LYS A 318 24.46 4.97 10.44
CA LYS A 318 25.89 4.82 10.09
C LYS A 318 26.50 6.04 9.43
N ASN A 319 25.68 7.02 9.03
CA ASN A 319 26.10 8.19 8.28
C ASN A 319 25.48 9.49 8.87
N SER A 320 25.43 10.57 8.07
CA SER A 320 24.80 11.83 8.45
C SER A 320 23.52 12.09 7.64
N PRO A 321 22.62 12.98 8.10
CA PRO A 321 21.45 13.41 7.34
C PRO A 321 21.81 14.01 5.99
N GLU A 322 22.91 14.79 5.92
CA GLU A 322 23.38 15.44 4.67
C GLU A 322 23.83 14.38 3.65
N LEU A 323 24.53 13.33 4.11
CA LEU A 323 24.94 12.23 3.21
C LEU A 323 23.73 11.43 2.74
N LEU A 324 22.73 11.22 3.61
CA LEU A 324 21.47 10.59 3.24
C LEU A 324 20.74 11.40 2.17
N HIS A 325 20.60 12.71 2.38
CA HIS A 325 20.03 13.64 1.40
C HIS A 325 20.75 13.53 0.04
N HIS A 326 22.06 13.74 0.06
CA HIS A 326 22.87 13.71 -1.15
C HIS A 326 22.74 12.37 -1.89
N TYR A 327 22.81 11.26 -1.16
CA TYR A 327 22.66 9.93 -1.76
C TYR A 327 21.31 9.76 -2.46
N ILE A 328 20.22 10.12 -1.79
CA ILE A 328 18.87 9.99 -2.34
C ILE A 328 18.71 10.84 -3.60
N ILE A 329 19.07 12.13 -3.55
CA ILE A 329 18.94 13.02 -4.71
C ILE A 329 19.77 12.53 -5.90
N LYS A 330 20.99 12.09 -5.65
CA LYS A 330 21.91 11.64 -6.71
C LYS A 330 21.51 10.30 -7.35
N ASN A 331 20.84 9.43 -6.61
CA ASN A 331 20.58 8.06 -7.04
C ASN A 331 19.11 7.79 -7.41
N GLN A 332 18.28 8.84 -7.51
CA GLN A 332 16.93 8.70 -8.07
C GLN A 332 17.00 8.23 -9.51
N ARG A 333 16.15 7.28 -9.85
CA ARG A 333 16.06 6.70 -11.20
C ARG A 333 14.61 6.66 -11.63
N PRO A 334 14.32 6.94 -12.90
CA PRO A 334 12.98 6.72 -13.42
C PRO A 334 12.67 5.22 -13.38
N LEU A 335 11.48 4.90 -12.92
CA LEU A 335 10.93 3.55 -13.01
C LEU A 335 10.23 3.45 -14.38
N ASP A 336 10.96 3.00 -15.39
CA ASP A 336 10.43 2.81 -16.74
C ASP A 336 9.55 1.56 -16.85
N TYR A 337 8.68 1.38 -15.87
CA TYR A 337 7.66 0.34 -15.87
C TYR A 337 6.32 0.91 -16.33
N SER A 338 6.32 1.55 -17.47
CA SER A 338 5.11 2.10 -18.09
C SER A 338 4.36 1.05 -18.89
N GLY A 339 3.71 0.08 -18.21
CA GLY A 339 2.77 -0.85 -18.83
C GLY A 339 3.37 -1.80 -19.88
N PRO A 340 2.58 -2.40 -20.77
CA PRO A 340 2.94 -3.54 -21.63
C PRO A 340 4.07 -3.30 -22.66
N ARG A 341 4.74 -2.16 -22.60
CA ARG A 341 5.89 -1.82 -23.47
C ARG A 341 7.23 -1.75 -22.71
N GLY A 342 7.25 -1.94 -21.38
CA GLY A 342 8.50 -2.14 -20.65
C GLY A 342 9.18 -3.40 -21.18
N THR A 343 10.38 -3.28 -21.73
CA THR A 343 11.10 -4.45 -22.26
C THR A 343 11.48 -5.37 -21.09
N VAL A 344 11.60 -6.66 -21.35
CA VAL A 344 12.17 -7.62 -20.39
C VAL A 344 13.54 -7.14 -19.88
N ALA A 345 14.27 -6.37 -20.70
CA ALA A 345 15.54 -5.75 -20.35
C ALA A 345 15.41 -4.70 -19.23
N ASP A 346 14.35 -3.86 -19.22
CA ASP A 346 14.14 -2.85 -18.17
C ASP A 346 13.79 -3.50 -16.84
N TYR A 347 12.98 -4.56 -16.88
CA TYR A 347 12.68 -5.37 -15.70
C TYR A 347 13.92 -6.11 -15.16
N LEU A 348 14.75 -6.67 -16.03
CA LEU A 348 16.01 -7.33 -15.65
C LEU A 348 17.01 -6.32 -15.09
N ALA A 349 17.13 -5.13 -15.69
CA ALA A 349 17.97 -4.05 -15.17
C ALA A 349 17.54 -3.61 -13.77
N PHE A 350 16.24 -3.50 -13.51
CA PHE A 350 15.71 -3.24 -12.16
C PHE A 350 16.07 -4.37 -11.17
N ILE A 351 15.98 -5.63 -11.61
CA ILE A 351 16.32 -6.79 -10.79
C ILE A 351 17.80 -6.82 -10.44
N ASP A 352 18.68 -6.49 -11.38
CA ASP A 352 20.14 -6.52 -11.19
C ASP A 352 20.66 -5.40 -10.27
N ILE A 353 19.94 -4.28 -10.20
CA ILE A 353 20.26 -3.15 -9.32
C ILE A 353 19.87 -3.43 -7.87
N TRP A 354 18.81 -4.17 -7.66
CA TRP A 354 18.28 -4.50 -6.34
C TRP A 354 19.13 -5.54 -5.62
#